data_ad9d536167453a0dfbaff02b7b787174
#
_entry.id   ad9d536167453a0dfbaff02b7b787174
#
_cell.length_a   1.000
_cell.length_b   1.000
_cell.length_c   1.000
_cell.angle_alpha   90.00
_cell.angle_beta   90.00
_cell.angle_gamma   90.00
#
_symmetry.space_group_name_H-M   'P 1'
#
loop_
_entity.id
_entity.type
_entity.pdbx_description
1 polymer ?
#
loop_
_entity_poly.entity_id
_entity_poly.type
_entity_poly.pdbx_seq_one_letter_code
_entity_poly.pdbx_strand_id
1 'polypeptide(L)'
;MNYDFLIVGQGITGSIVALQLKKNSKKFKLIEGGSPNTSSKVAAGIVHPISLKRCNLSWRGREFYEFSDSFYKEINFESDTELYKPYKLIRIFASFEEQNNWIGKTNNEIYKHILSLNSKKIDSLKNRFGSGIVEICSRLSVNEFLDFVSSSFLKSKVLIKDVFKAHELKLKNNRFHYKGDIYSNIIMCDGVNALKNPMFNYLPIIPNKGELLKVFSTFLPTKIINCGIF
;
A
#
# COMPACT_ATOMS: atom_id res chain seq x y z
N MET A 1 -29.21 -3.41 12.71
CA MET A 1 -28.76 -4.74 12.22
C MET A 1 -27.52 -5.17 13.00
N ASN A 2 -27.17 -6.48 12.94
CA ASN A 2 -25.96 -7.02 13.62
C ASN A 2 -24.87 -7.33 12.59
N TYR A 3 -23.65 -6.83 12.84
CA TYR A 3 -22.46 -7.04 12.03
C TYR A 3 -21.30 -7.55 12.87
N ASP A 4 -20.37 -8.28 12.24
CA ASP A 4 -19.15 -8.73 12.88
C ASP A 4 -18.16 -7.55 13.03
N PHE A 5 -18.09 -6.65 12.00
CA PHE A 5 -17.12 -5.57 11.97
C PHE A 5 -17.69 -4.25 11.45
N LEU A 6 -17.22 -3.13 12.04
CA LEU A 6 -17.21 -1.81 11.43
C LEU A 6 -15.78 -1.46 11.05
N ILE A 7 -15.53 -1.13 9.78
CA ILE A 7 -14.25 -0.62 9.30
C ILE A 7 -14.36 0.88 9.13
N VAL A 8 -13.40 1.63 9.68
CA VAL A 8 -13.34 3.09 9.57
C VAL A 8 -12.16 3.48 8.68
N GLY A 9 -12.46 4.12 7.54
CA GLY A 9 -11.51 4.55 6.52
C GLY A 9 -11.35 3.55 5.37
N GLN A 10 -11.52 4.05 4.13
CA GLN A 10 -11.36 3.30 2.89
C GLN A 10 -10.06 3.70 2.16
N GLY A 11 -8.98 3.91 2.91
CA GLY A 11 -7.64 3.89 2.34
C GLY A 11 -7.25 2.47 1.92
N ILE A 12 -6.00 2.27 1.50
CA ILE A 12 -5.52 0.95 1.07
C ILE A 12 -5.72 -0.13 2.15
N THR A 13 -5.43 0.20 3.42
CA THR A 13 -5.60 -0.75 4.54
C THR A 13 -7.04 -1.15 4.73
N GLY A 14 -7.97 -0.20 4.83
CA GLY A 14 -9.39 -0.52 5.03
C GLY A 14 -10.00 -1.25 3.84
N SER A 15 -9.56 -0.92 2.61
CA SER A 15 -9.99 -1.64 1.41
C SER A 15 -9.55 -3.10 1.41
N ILE A 16 -8.27 -3.37 1.76
CA ILE A 16 -7.75 -4.74 1.84
C ILE A 16 -8.46 -5.53 2.95
N VAL A 17 -8.62 -4.94 4.14
CA VAL A 17 -9.36 -5.57 5.25
C VAL A 17 -10.79 -5.90 4.84
N ALA A 18 -11.48 -4.97 4.18
CA ALA A 18 -12.85 -5.20 3.72
C ALA A 18 -12.96 -6.35 2.71
N LEU A 19 -12.02 -6.45 1.76
CA LEU A 19 -11.97 -7.56 0.80
C LEU A 19 -11.67 -8.88 1.50
N GLN A 20 -10.76 -8.90 2.48
CA GLN A 20 -10.48 -10.10 3.28
C GLN A 20 -11.69 -10.55 4.11
N LEU A 21 -12.42 -9.62 4.73
CA LEU A 21 -13.65 -9.92 5.45
C LEU A 21 -14.74 -10.47 4.51
N LYS A 22 -14.88 -9.89 3.31
CA LYS A 22 -15.79 -10.40 2.27
C LYS A 22 -15.43 -11.83 1.88
N LYS A 23 -14.13 -12.10 1.61
CA LYS A 23 -13.63 -13.45 1.27
C LYS A 23 -13.91 -14.47 2.36
N ASN A 24 -13.88 -14.06 3.62
CA ASN A 24 -14.17 -14.90 4.78
C ASN A 24 -15.65 -14.84 5.22
N SER A 25 -16.56 -14.40 4.37
CA SER A 25 -18.03 -14.38 4.61
C SER A 25 -18.44 -13.63 5.89
N LYS A 26 -17.64 -12.65 6.34
CA LYS A 26 -17.96 -11.84 7.51
C LYS A 26 -18.94 -10.71 7.14
N LYS A 27 -19.86 -10.43 8.05
CA LYS A 27 -20.79 -9.30 7.91
C LYS A 27 -20.15 -8.03 8.41
N PHE A 28 -19.99 -7.02 7.56
CA PHE A 28 -19.35 -5.76 7.95
C PHE A 28 -19.97 -4.54 7.26
N LYS A 29 -19.67 -3.38 7.80
CA LYS A 29 -19.82 -2.07 7.15
C LYS A 29 -18.48 -1.38 7.06
N LEU A 30 -18.32 -0.57 6.02
CA LEU A 30 -17.15 0.26 5.77
C LEU A 30 -17.61 1.72 5.73
N ILE A 31 -16.99 2.60 6.51
CA ILE A 31 -17.33 4.03 6.53
C ILE A 31 -16.16 4.85 5.99
N GLU A 32 -16.45 5.81 5.08
CA GLU A 32 -15.44 6.64 4.41
C GLU A 32 -15.92 8.08 4.28
N GLY A 33 -15.14 9.01 4.84
CA GLY A 33 -15.45 10.44 4.84
C GLY A 33 -15.11 11.21 3.56
N GLY A 34 -14.47 10.56 2.58
CA GLY A 34 -14.25 11.14 1.25
C GLY A 34 -13.11 12.17 1.18
N SER A 35 -12.10 12.13 2.04
CA SER A 35 -10.95 13.04 1.94
C SER A 35 -10.24 12.91 0.57
N PRO A 36 -10.01 14.03 -0.16
CA PRO A 36 -9.36 13.98 -1.48
C PRO A 36 -7.88 13.64 -1.42
N ASN A 37 -7.18 14.06 -0.37
CA ASN A 37 -5.73 13.96 -0.22
C ASN A 37 -5.37 12.99 0.91
N THR A 38 -5.56 11.70 0.68
CA THR A 38 -5.09 10.65 1.61
C THR A 38 -3.74 10.10 1.16
N SER A 39 -2.95 9.57 2.10
CA SER A 39 -1.66 8.93 1.79
C SER A 39 -1.81 7.84 0.71
N SER A 40 -2.92 7.09 0.73
CA SER A 40 -3.20 6.06 -0.27
C SER A 40 -3.40 6.63 -1.67
N LYS A 41 -4.14 7.74 -1.81
CA LYS A 41 -4.44 8.35 -3.11
C LYS A 41 -3.22 8.99 -3.78
N VAL A 42 -2.24 9.44 -2.99
CA VAL A 42 -1.00 10.03 -3.51
C VAL A 42 0.16 9.03 -3.62
N ALA A 43 -0.03 7.79 -3.19
CA ALA A 43 1.01 6.76 -3.23
C ALA A 43 1.35 6.34 -4.65
N ALA A 44 2.64 6.08 -4.94
CA ALA A 44 3.10 5.56 -6.24
C ALA A 44 2.66 4.11 -6.49
N GLY A 45 2.25 3.40 -5.45
CA GLY A 45 1.80 2.02 -5.52
C GLY A 45 2.89 0.99 -5.77
N ILE A 46 4.15 1.32 -5.52
CA ILE A 46 5.28 0.41 -5.72
C ILE A 46 5.34 -0.57 -4.55
N VAL A 47 5.43 -1.86 -4.88
CA VAL A 47 5.50 -2.98 -3.92
C VAL A 47 6.80 -3.75 -4.14
N HIS A 48 7.66 -3.80 -3.15
CA HIS A 48 8.90 -4.58 -3.16
C HIS A 48 9.38 -4.86 -1.73
N PRO A 49 10.19 -5.92 -1.48
CA PRO A 49 10.56 -6.32 -0.13
C PRO A 49 11.81 -5.64 0.43
N ILE A 50 12.46 -4.74 -0.32
CA ILE A 50 13.77 -4.18 0.01
C ILE A 50 13.66 -2.74 0.51
N SER A 51 14.33 -2.40 1.61
CA SER A 51 14.65 -1.01 1.95
C SER A 51 15.78 -0.52 1.04
N LEU A 52 15.46 0.25 0.00
CA LEU A 52 16.43 0.65 -1.05
C LEU A 52 17.61 1.45 -0.49
N LYS A 53 17.39 2.32 0.49
CA LYS A 53 18.44 3.14 1.11
C LYS A 53 19.53 2.30 1.79
N ARG A 54 19.13 1.20 2.44
CA ARG A 54 20.05 0.32 3.19
C ARG A 54 20.35 -0.99 2.48
N CYS A 55 19.71 -1.23 1.34
CA CYS A 55 19.76 -2.49 0.59
C CYS A 55 19.47 -3.72 1.48
N ASN A 56 18.54 -3.60 2.43
CA ASN A 56 18.16 -4.67 3.36
C ASN A 56 16.75 -5.14 3.10
N LEU A 57 16.49 -6.45 3.30
CA LEU A 57 15.13 -6.96 3.39
C LEU A 57 14.38 -6.25 4.52
N SER A 58 13.17 -5.81 4.22
CA SER A 58 12.23 -5.35 5.23
C SER A 58 11.84 -6.51 6.14
N TRP A 59 11.37 -6.20 7.37
CA TRP A 59 10.87 -7.22 8.28
C TRP A 59 9.80 -8.07 7.60
N ARG A 60 10.00 -9.39 7.55
CA ARG A 60 9.15 -10.35 6.82
C ARG A 60 8.89 -9.96 5.35
N GLY A 61 9.81 -9.21 4.73
CA GLY A 61 9.56 -8.55 3.44
C GLY A 61 9.23 -9.50 2.30
N ARG A 62 9.88 -10.67 2.24
CA ARG A 62 9.58 -11.70 1.24
C ARG A 62 8.15 -12.24 1.41
N GLU A 63 7.79 -12.64 2.62
CA GLU A 63 6.47 -13.19 2.94
C GLU A 63 5.35 -12.20 2.62
N PHE A 64 5.53 -10.93 3.02
CA PHE A 64 4.53 -9.90 2.73
C PHE A 64 4.44 -9.57 1.24
N TYR A 65 5.58 -9.61 0.51
CA TYR A 65 5.55 -9.46 -0.93
C TYR A 65 4.78 -10.60 -1.60
N GLU A 66 5.09 -11.86 -1.28
CA GLU A 66 4.44 -13.04 -1.84
C GLU A 66 2.92 -13.05 -1.55
N PHE A 67 2.54 -12.71 -0.32
CA PHE A 67 1.13 -12.56 0.03
C PHE A 67 0.43 -11.46 -0.78
N SER A 68 1.04 -10.27 -0.87
CA SER A 68 0.46 -9.13 -1.60
C SER A 68 0.41 -9.40 -3.11
N ASP A 69 1.42 -10.04 -3.67
CA ASP A 69 1.48 -10.42 -5.08
C ASP A 69 0.34 -11.38 -5.44
N SER A 70 0.14 -12.42 -4.63
CA SER A 70 -0.97 -13.36 -4.80
C SER A 70 -2.33 -12.68 -4.66
N PHE A 71 -2.49 -11.86 -3.62
CA PHE A 71 -3.73 -11.15 -3.33
C PHE A 71 -4.13 -10.18 -4.46
N TYR A 72 -3.21 -9.35 -4.94
CA TYR A 72 -3.53 -8.39 -6.00
C TYR A 72 -3.70 -9.03 -7.38
N LYS A 73 -3.02 -10.14 -7.65
CA LYS A 73 -3.28 -10.95 -8.85
C LYS A 73 -4.70 -11.52 -8.86
N GLU A 74 -5.18 -12.00 -7.70
CA GLU A 74 -6.57 -12.48 -7.55
C GLU A 74 -7.56 -11.35 -7.85
N ILE A 75 -7.30 -10.13 -7.36
CA ILE A 75 -8.17 -8.98 -7.62
C ILE A 75 -8.17 -8.57 -9.10
N ASN A 76 -7.04 -8.71 -9.81
CA ASN A 76 -7.01 -8.46 -11.25
C ASN A 76 -8.03 -9.32 -12.03
N PHE A 77 -8.26 -10.57 -11.60
CA PHE A 77 -9.27 -11.43 -12.24
C PHE A 77 -10.71 -10.98 -11.99
N GLU A 78 -10.95 -10.25 -10.90
CA GLU A 78 -12.27 -9.69 -10.56
C GLU A 78 -12.51 -8.30 -11.18
N SER A 79 -11.46 -7.68 -11.72
CA SER A 79 -11.46 -6.32 -12.26
C SER A 79 -11.44 -6.33 -13.79
N ASP A 80 -12.19 -5.42 -14.42
CA ASP A 80 -12.15 -5.20 -15.87
C ASP A 80 -10.85 -4.49 -16.32
N THR A 81 -10.02 -4.04 -15.39
CA THR A 81 -8.77 -3.34 -15.65
C THR A 81 -7.61 -4.01 -14.93
N GLU A 82 -6.40 -3.94 -15.52
CA GLU A 82 -5.19 -4.44 -14.91
C GLU A 82 -4.70 -3.49 -13.81
N LEU A 83 -5.17 -3.72 -12.58
CA LEU A 83 -4.86 -2.89 -11.42
C LEU A 83 -3.44 -3.11 -10.88
N TYR A 84 -2.91 -4.33 -11.05
CA TYR A 84 -1.61 -4.74 -10.49
C TYR A 84 -0.75 -5.41 -11.55
N LYS A 85 0.49 -4.94 -11.65
CA LYS A 85 1.46 -5.39 -12.65
C LYS A 85 2.81 -5.75 -12.01
N PRO A 86 3.46 -6.86 -12.40
CA PRO A 86 4.85 -7.10 -12.04
C PRO A 86 5.79 -6.18 -12.83
N TYR A 87 6.85 -5.73 -12.16
CA TYR A 87 7.92 -4.92 -12.73
C TYR A 87 9.29 -5.37 -12.19
N LYS A 88 10.35 -4.87 -12.84
CA LYS A 88 11.67 -4.85 -12.24
C LYS A 88 11.99 -3.42 -11.85
N LEU A 89 12.47 -3.22 -10.60
CA LEU A 89 12.88 -1.90 -10.16
C LEU A 89 14.39 -1.76 -10.37
N ILE A 90 14.79 -0.73 -11.10
CA ILE A 90 16.21 -0.40 -11.30
C ILE A 90 16.62 0.64 -10.26
N ARG A 91 17.63 0.31 -9.46
CA ARG A 91 18.28 1.21 -8.53
C ARG A 91 19.56 1.75 -9.15
N ILE A 92 19.63 3.06 -9.40
CA ILE A 92 20.84 3.76 -9.81
C ILE A 92 21.66 4.06 -8.56
N PHE A 93 22.92 3.63 -8.53
CA PHE A 93 23.77 3.83 -7.36
C PHE A 93 24.24 5.28 -7.25
N ALA A 94 24.20 5.82 -6.04
CA ALA A 94 24.64 7.16 -5.74
C ALA A 94 26.15 7.25 -5.45
N SER A 95 26.81 6.13 -5.13
CA SER A 95 28.22 6.05 -4.78
C SER A 95 28.82 4.66 -5.04
N PHE A 96 30.15 4.55 -5.03
CA PHE A 96 30.83 3.27 -5.03
C PHE A 96 30.55 2.43 -3.78
N GLU A 97 30.31 3.07 -2.64
CA GLU A 97 29.94 2.37 -1.42
C GLU A 97 28.59 1.65 -1.58
N GLU A 98 27.60 2.33 -2.16
CA GLU A 98 26.30 1.71 -2.45
C GLU A 98 26.45 0.55 -3.46
N GLN A 99 27.23 0.73 -4.50
CA GLN A 99 27.53 -0.32 -5.48
C GLN A 99 28.16 -1.55 -4.79
N ASN A 100 29.20 -1.36 -3.98
CA ASN A 100 29.88 -2.45 -3.28
C ASN A 100 28.96 -3.16 -2.29
N ASN A 101 28.13 -2.41 -1.55
CA ASN A 101 27.13 -2.99 -0.66
C ASN A 101 26.11 -3.84 -1.46
N TRP A 102 25.65 -3.34 -2.60
CA TRP A 102 24.74 -4.09 -3.47
C TRP A 102 25.36 -5.38 -3.98
N ILE A 103 26.60 -5.34 -4.49
CA ILE A 103 27.35 -6.52 -4.95
C ILE A 103 27.49 -7.54 -3.82
N GLY A 104 27.88 -7.10 -2.61
CA GLY A 104 27.97 -7.98 -1.44
C GLY A 104 26.63 -8.66 -1.12
N LYS A 105 25.51 -7.95 -1.26
CA LYS A 105 24.16 -8.52 -1.04
C LYS A 105 23.77 -9.52 -2.13
N THR A 106 24.09 -9.28 -3.40
CA THR A 106 23.75 -10.22 -4.48
C THR A 106 24.45 -11.58 -4.33
N ASN A 107 25.58 -11.63 -3.64
CA ASN A 107 26.33 -12.86 -3.35
C ASN A 107 25.78 -13.63 -2.12
N ASN A 108 24.79 -13.09 -1.42
CA ASN A 108 24.20 -13.71 -0.24
C ASN A 108 22.91 -14.46 -0.62
N GLU A 109 22.77 -15.71 -0.21
CA GLU A 109 21.61 -16.58 -0.50
C GLU A 109 20.26 -15.97 -0.09
N ILE A 110 20.23 -15.14 0.97
CA ILE A 110 19.02 -14.48 1.42
C ILE A 110 18.43 -13.55 0.34
N TYR A 111 19.31 -12.96 -0.50
CA TYR A 111 18.92 -12.02 -1.56
C TYR A 111 18.85 -12.67 -2.94
N LYS A 112 19.11 -13.98 -3.03
CA LYS A 112 18.98 -14.75 -4.26
C LYS A 112 17.57 -14.58 -4.84
N HIS A 113 17.48 -14.36 -6.14
CA HIS A 113 16.23 -14.05 -6.85
C HIS A 113 15.53 -12.74 -6.45
N ILE A 114 16.09 -11.96 -5.51
CA ILE A 114 15.57 -10.65 -5.12
C ILE A 114 16.40 -9.53 -5.73
N LEU A 115 17.72 -9.64 -5.69
CA LEU A 115 18.64 -8.64 -6.19
C LEU A 115 19.54 -9.21 -7.29
N SER A 116 19.80 -8.38 -8.30
CA SER A 116 20.82 -8.66 -9.32
C SER A 116 21.54 -7.38 -9.73
N LEU A 117 22.64 -7.51 -10.47
CA LEU A 117 23.33 -6.39 -11.09
C LEU A 117 22.69 -6.07 -12.43
N ASN A 118 22.57 -4.78 -12.74
CA ASN A 118 22.16 -4.34 -14.06
C ASN A 118 23.37 -4.13 -14.96
N SER A 119 23.55 -5.00 -15.94
CA SER A 119 24.63 -4.89 -16.92
C SER A 119 24.32 -3.91 -18.08
N LYS A 120 23.05 -3.48 -18.21
CA LYS A 120 22.62 -2.61 -19.31
C LYS A 120 22.75 -1.14 -18.92
N LYS A 121 23.39 -0.36 -19.79
CA LYS A 121 23.34 1.11 -19.67
C LYS A 121 21.92 1.60 -19.84
N ILE A 122 21.60 2.65 -19.11
CA ILE A 122 20.35 3.38 -19.25
C ILE A 122 20.72 4.72 -19.88
N ASP A 123 20.67 4.78 -21.21
CA ASP A 123 21.24 5.89 -21.99
C ASP A 123 20.64 7.26 -21.67
N SER A 124 19.40 7.28 -21.15
CA SER A 124 18.70 8.51 -20.76
C SER A 124 19.02 9.02 -19.35
N LEU A 125 19.85 8.31 -18.57
CA LEU A 125 20.13 8.64 -17.19
C LEU A 125 21.62 8.61 -16.85
N LYS A 126 22.07 9.58 -16.03
CA LYS A 126 23.42 9.57 -15.48
C LYS A 126 23.58 8.38 -14.53
N ASN A 127 24.44 7.44 -14.90
CA ASN A 127 24.68 6.18 -14.20
C ASN A 127 26.21 5.98 -13.96
N ARG A 128 26.82 6.90 -13.22
CA ARG A 128 28.27 6.91 -12.98
C ARG A 128 28.75 5.69 -12.20
N PHE A 129 27.97 5.24 -11.23
CA PHE A 129 28.35 4.17 -10.31
C PHE A 129 27.64 2.84 -10.61
N GLY A 130 27.02 2.73 -11.80
CA GLY A 130 26.27 1.54 -12.15
C GLY A 130 24.86 1.49 -11.55
N SER A 131 24.21 0.34 -11.67
CA SER A 131 22.87 0.13 -11.16
C SER A 131 22.62 -1.33 -10.79
N GLY A 132 21.67 -1.55 -9.90
CA GLY A 132 21.17 -2.85 -9.52
C GLY A 132 19.69 -3.02 -9.89
N ILE A 133 19.22 -4.25 -9.84
CA ILE A 133 17.84 -4.61 -10.11
C ILE A 133 17.25 -5.27 -8.88
N VAL A 134 16.06 -4.81 -8.47
CA VAL A 134 15.15 -5.58 -7.61
C VAL A 134 14.27 -6.40 -8.54
N GLU A 135 14.45 -7.71 -8.55
CA GLU A 135 13.79 -8.65 -9.47
C GLU A 135 12.31 -8.83 -9.13
N ILE A 136 11.99 -8.80 -7.84
CA ILE A 136 10.64 -8.95 -7.31
C ILE A 136 10.09 -7.58 -6.90
N CYS A 137 9.46 -6.93 -7.84
CA CYS A 137 8.80 -5.65 -7.68
C CYS A 137 7.49 -5.66 -8.47
N SER A 138 6.52 -4.89 -8.00
CA SER A 138 5.24 -4.74 -8.67
C SER A 138 4.71 -3.34 -8.45
N ARG A 139 3.70 -2.96 -9.22
CA ARG A 139 2.99 -1.70 -9.07
C ARG A 139 1.49 -1.93 -9.01
N LEU A 140 0.85 -1.36 -8.00
CA LEU A 140 -0.59 -1.24 -7.87
C LEU A 140 -1.05 0.14 -8.37
N SER A 141 -2.02 0.22 -9.26
CA SER A 141 -2.74 1.45 -9.60
C SER A 141 -3.69 1.80 -8.46
N VAL A 142 -3.16 2.46 -7.42
CA VAL A 142 -3.86 2.60 -6.12
C VAL A 142 -5.21 3.30 -6.26
N ASN A 143 -5.31 4.39 -7.03
CA ASN A 143 -6.58 5.11 -7.19
C ASN A 143 -7.64 4.22 -7.87
N GLU A 144 -7.27 3.54 -8.95
CA GLU A 144 -8.16 2.63 -9.67
C GLU A 144 -8.59 1.45 -8.78
N PHE A 145 -7.66 0.92 -7.96
CA PHE A 145 -7.98 -0.10 -6.96
C PHE A 145 -8.98 0.39 -5.92
N LEU A 146 -8.79 1.60 -5.37
CA LEU A 146 -9.72 2.19 -4.40
C LEU A 146 -11.10 2.44 -5.01
N ASP A 147 -11.15 2.87 -6.25
CA ASP A 147 -12.39 3.11 -7.00
C ASP A 147 -13.13 1.79 -7.29
N PHE A 148 -12.40 0.74 -7.67
CA PHE A 148 -12.94 -0.61 -7.86
C PHE A 148 -13.60 -1.12 -6.56
N VAL A 149 -12.89 -1.05 -5.45
CA VAL A 149 -13.40 -1.46 -4.13
C VAL A 149 -14.61 -0.61 -3.71
N SER A 150 -14.51 0.71 -3.87
CA SER A 150 -15.60 1.64 -3.55
C SER A 150 -16.87 1.31 -4.32
N SER A 151 -16.75 1.10 -5.64
CA SER A 151 -17.88 0.79 -6.52
C SER A 151 -18.55 -0.53 -6.15
N SER A 152 -17.75 -1.56 -5.86
CA SER A 152 -18.25 -2.88 -5.42
C SER A 152 -19.05 -2.78 -4.11
N PHE A 153 -18.52 -2.06 -3.12
CA PHE A 153 -19.16 -1.97 -1.80
C PHE A 153 -20.31 -0.94 -1.73
N LEU A 154 -20.34 0.03 -2.63
CA LEU A 154 -21.51 0.90 -2.81
C LEU A 154 -22.71 0.13 -3.38
N LYS A 155 -22.48 -0.66 -4.44
CA LYS A 155 -23.55 -1.49 -5.06
C LYS A 155 -24.16 -2.47 -4.04
N SER A 156 -23.35 -3.06 -3.17
CA SER A 156 -23.79 -4.00 -2.12
C SER A 156 -24.27 -3.30 -0.83
N LYS A 157 -24.33 -1.96 -0.79
CA LYS A 157 -24.73 -1.14 0.37
C LYS A 157 -23.90 -1.43 1.64
N VAL A 158 -22.65 -1.87 1.46
CA VAL A 158 -21.67 -2.10 2.53
C VAL A 158 -20.92 -0.81 2.87
N LEU A 159 -20.58 -0.01 1.86
CA LEU A 159 -19.89 1.27 2.03
C LEU A 159 -20.88 2.38 2.39
N ILE A 160 -20.58 3.07 3.50
CA ILE A 160 -21.29 4.26 3.98
C ILE A 160 -20.39 5.47 3.70
N LYS A 161 -20.84 6.38 2.82
CA LYS A 161 -20.15 7.65 2.57
C LYS A 161 -20.49 8.65 3.65
N ASP A 162 -19.72 8.66 4.73
CA ASP A 162 -19.89 9.59 5.85
C ASP A 162 -18.62 9.65 6.69
N VAL A 163 -18.45 10.72 7.45
CA VAL A 163 -17.35 10.89 8.40
C VAL A 163 -17.66 10.13 9.68
N PHE A 164 -16.73 9.27 10.10
CA PHE A 164 -16.85 8.61 11.40
C PHE A 164 -16.74 9.62 12.54
N LYS A 165 -17.69 9.55 13.46
CA LYS A 165 -17.74 10.43 14.65
C LYS A 165 -17.58 9.60 15.92
N ALA A 166 -16.41 9.67 16.53
CA ALA A 166 -16.09 8.87 17.70
C ALA A 166 -17.05 9.06 18.88
N HIS A 167 -17.61 10.27 19.06
CA HIS A 167 -18.58 10.56 20.13
C HIS A 167 -19.95 9.90 19.94
N GLU A 168 -20.30 9.48 18.73
CA GLU A 168 -21.53 8.73 18.45
C GLU A 168 -21.39 7.23 18.73
N LEU A 169 -20.15 6.74 18.90
CA LEU A 169 -19.86 5.35 19.20
C LEU A 169 -20.16 5.07 20.69
N LYS A 170 -20.95 4.05 20.94
CA LYS A 170 -21.31 3.63 22.30
C LYS A 170 -20.97 2.16 22.51
N LEU A 171 -20.32 1.83 23.60
CA LEU A 171 -20.11 0.46 24.04
C LEU A 171 -21.22 0.07 25.03
N LYS A 172 -22.05 -0.93 24.69
CA LYS A 172 -23.10 -1.49 25.52
C LYS A 172 -23.10 -3.00 25.42
N ASN A 173 -23.17 -3.70 26.55
CA ASN A 173 -23.21 -5.16 26.62
C ASN A 173 -22.09 -5.82 25.80
N ASN A 174 -20.88 -5.29 25.89
CA ASN A 174 -19.69 -5.73 25.15
C ASN A 174 -19.84 -5.70 23.61
N ARG A 175 -20.71 -4.81 23.10
CA ARG A 175 -20.95 -4.57 21.68
C ARG A 175 -20.88 -3.09 21.36
N PHE A 176 -20.42 -2.76 20.18
CA PHE A 176 -20.34 -1.38 19.69
C PHE A 176 -21.64 -1.00 18.98
N HIS A 177 -22.23 0.10 19.37
CA HIS A 177 -23.43 0.69 18.75
C HIS A 177 -23.05 1.95 17.99
N TYR A 178 -23.32 1.99 16.70
CA TYR A 178 -23.05 3.13 15.86
C TYR A 178 -24.11 3.28 14.77
N LYS A 179 -24.71 4.49 14.64
CA LYS A 179 -25.77 4.82 13.65
C LYS A 179 -26.90 3.80 13.56
N GLY A 180 -27.35 3.29 14.70
CA GLY A 180 -28.48 2.33 14.77
C GLY A 180 -28.10 0.87 14.50
N ASP A 181 -26.86 0.60 14.12
CA ASP A 181 -26.33 -0.75 13.93
C ASP A 181 -25.46 -1.20 15.11
N ILE A 182 -25.29 -2.51 15.26
CA ILE A 182 -24.52 -3.16 16.32
C ILE A 182 -23.39 -3.95 15.71
N TYR A 183 -22.20 -3.78 16.26
CA TYR A 183 -20.96 -4.40 15.77
C TYR A 183 -20.26 -5.16 16.89
N SER A 184 -19.70 -6.32 16.58
CA SER A 184 -18.87 -7.07 17.52
C SER A 184 -17.49 -6.43 17.67
N ASN A 185 -16.94 -5.89 16.60
CA ASN A 185 -15.60 -5.33 16.54
C ASN A 185 -15.56 -4.07 15.69
N ILE A 186 -14.56 -3.21 15.94
CA ILE A 186 -14.24 -2.06 15.08
C ILE A 186 -12.78 -2.17 14.64
N ILE A 187 -12.54 -1.91 13.36
CA ILE A 187 -11.20 -1.84 12.78
C ILE A 187 -10.97 -0.42 12.29
N MET A 188 -10.07 0.29 12.96
CA MET A 188 -9.70 1.66 12.62
C MET A 188 -8.60 1.68 11.57
N CYS A 189 -8.94 2.20 10.37
CA CYS A 189 -8.05 2.36 9.23
C CYS A 189 -8.00 3.82 8.77
N ASP A 190 -8.15 4.75 9.70
CA ASP A 190 -8.29 6.19 9.49
C ASP A 190 -6.96 6.93 9.24
N GLY A 191 -5.85 6.19 9.15
CA GLY A 191 -4.53 6.72 8.78
C GLY A 191 -4.10 7.86 9.70
N VAL A 192 -3.65 8.99 9.14
CA VAL A 192 -3.23 10.16 9.90
C VAL A 192 -4.36 10.80 10.74
N ASN A 193 -5.61 10.53 10.41
CA ASN A 193 -6.75 11.02 11.18
C ASN A 193 -6.84 10.37 12.58
N ALA A 194 -6.12 9.27 12.83
CA ALA A 194 -5.97 8.69 14.16
C ALA A 194 -5.46 9.71 15.19
N LEU A 195 -4.67 10.70 14.79
CA LEU A 195 -4.22 11.80 15.65
C LEU A 195 -5.37 12.67 16.20
N LYS A 196 -6.46 12.77 15.45
CA LYS A 196 -7.65 13.53 15.84
C LYS A 196 -8.70 12.66 16.53
N ASN A 197 -8.50 11.34 16.52
CA ASN A 197 -9.42 10.40 17.13
C ASN A 197 -9.13 10.31 18.64
N PRO A 198 -10.07 10.67 19.53
CA PRO A 198 -9.84 10.66 20.97
C PRO A 198 -9.47 9.29 21.54
N MET A 199 -9.76 8.20 20.82
CA MET A 199 -9.36 6.85 21.21
C MET A 199 -7.89 6.54 20.95
N PHE A 200 -7.20 7.30 20.08
CA PHE A 200 -5.84 7.01 19.63
C PHE A 200 -4.91 8.21 19.62
N ASN A 201 -5.37 9.41 20.00
CA ASN A 201 -4.57 10.65 19.99
C ASN A 201 -3.38 10.63 20.97
N TYR A 202 -3.33 9.65 21.89
CA TYR A 202 -2.20 9.41 22.79
C TYR A 202 -1.04 8.65 22.11
N LEU A 203 -1.26 8.08 20.93
CA LEU A 203 -0.22 7.36 20.22
C LEU A 203 0.83 8.34 19.67
N PRO A 204 2.13 8.02 19.76
CA PRO A 204 3.21 8.89 19.27
C PRO A 204 3.35 8.82 17.74
N ILE A 205 2.27 9.15 17.03
CA ILE A 205 2.25 9.18 15.57
C ILE A 205 2.77 10.52 15.11
N ILE A 206 3.86 10.53 14.35
CA ILE A 206 4.41 11.73 13.73
C ILE A 206 4.01 11.73 12.26
N PRO A 207 3.14 12.66 11.82
CA PRO A 207 2.74 12.74 10.43
C PRO A 207 3.92 13.22 9.57
N ASN A 208 4.16 12.54 8.47
CA ASN A 208 5.14 12.96 7.47
C ASN A 208 4.42 13.24 6.14
N LYS A 209 4.65 14.41 5.56
CA LYS A 209 4.09 14.80 4.26
C LYS A 209 4.94 14.22 3.15
N GLY A 210 4.35 13.37 2.31
CA GLY A 210 4.93 12.93 1.04
C GLY A 210 4.25 13.64 -0.13
N GLU A 211 5.03 13.97 -1.15
CA GLU A 211 4.53 14.57 -2.40
C GLU A 211 5.04 13.77 -3.59
N LEU A 212 4.22 13.61 -4.61
CA LEU A 212 4.58 13.01 -5.89
C LEU A 212 4.32 13.99 -7.01
N LEU A 213 5.28 14.09 -7.93
CA LEU A 213 5.13 14.84 -9.16
C LEU A 213 4.82 13.88 -10.30
N LYS A 214 3.68 14.05 -10.97
CA LYS A 214 3.33 13.33 -12.18
C LYS A 214 3.81 14.15 -13.38
N VAL A 215 4.73 13.57 -14.15
CA VAL A 215 5.27 14.21 -15.36
C VAL A 215 4.95 13.34 -16.58
N PHE A 216 4.82 13.98 -17.74
CA PHE A 216 4.72 13.31 -19.04
C PHE A 216 6.03 13.53 -19.79
N SER A 217 6.62 12.46 -20.31
CA SER A 217 7.85 12.53 -21.08
C SER A 217 7.87 11.41 -22.12
N THR A 218 8.31 11.73 -23.33
CA THR A 218 8.56 10.77 -24.42
C THR A 218 9.91 10.07 -24.29
N PHE A 219 10.80 10.54 -23.39
CA PHE A 219 12.18 10.07 -23.26
C PHE A 219 12.40 9.11 -22.08
N LEU A 220 11.40 8.89 -21.22
CA LEU A 220 11.55 8.01 -20.06
C LEU A 220 11.23 6.55 -20.44
N PRO A 221 12.07 5.60 -20.04
CA PRO A 221 11.80 4.18 -20.25
C PRO A 221 10.58 3.74 -19.45
N THR A 222 9.84 2.77 -19.99
CA THR A 222 8.67 2.13 -19.34
C THR A 222 9.09 1.19 -18.19
N LYS A 223 9.94 1.67 -17.27
CA LYS A 223 10.49 0.90 -16.15
C LYS A 223 10.38 1.70 -14.87
N ILE A 224 10.29 0.99 -13.75
CA ILE A 224 10.41 1.64 -12.44
C ILE A 224 11.88 1.90 -12.18
N ILE A 225 12.26 3.17 -12.04
CA ILE A 225 13.63 3.59 -11.78
C ILE A 225 13.67 4.35 -10.46
N ASN A 226 14.58 3.96 -9.59
CA ASN A 226 14.88 4.63 -8.34
C ASN A 226 16.31 5.20 -8.40
N CYS A 227 16.40 6.52 -8.44
CA CYS A 227 17.67 7.23 -8.37
C CYS A 227 17.98 7.70 -6.95
N GLY A 228 17.21 7.24 -6.00
CA GLY A 228 17.01 7.66 -4.63
C GLY A 228 18.20 8.33 -3.97
N ILE A 229 17.96 9.52 -3.73
CA ILE A 229 18.59 10.27 -2.67
C ILE A 229 17.54 10.34 -1.58
N PHE A 230 17.90 9.96 -0.36
CA PHE A 230 17.25 10.63 0.80
C PHE A 230 17.45 9.77 2.02
#